data_ec796ec61e1920a0ee3f38ce8801dba2
#
_entry.id   ec796ec61e1920a0ee3f38ce8801dba2
#
_cell.length_a   1.000
_cell.length_b   1.000
_cell.length_c   1.000
_cell.angle_alpha   90.00
_cell.angle_beta   90.00
_cell.angle_gamma   90.00
#
_symmetry.space_group_name_H-M   'P 1'
#
loop_
_entity.id
_entity.type
_entity.pdbx_description
1 polymer ?
#
loop_
_entity_poly.entity_id
_entity_poly.type
_entity_poly.pdbx_seq_one_letter_code
_entity_poly.pdbx_strand_id
1 'polypeptide(L)'
;MQPINNRIIALVDCNSFYVSCERLFRPDLRRKPVVVLSNNDGCIISRSTEAKQAGIKMGEPYFKAKPLIDKYKVSVFSSNYELYGDMSRRVMKILKNFSPDIEFYSIDEAFLDLTNIKMDNVQEYILHIRKVILQWTGIPVSIGAANTKTLAKIANHVAKKNKLGVEEFITKDKNEVDEILKTFPVQEVWGIGRQLSKFFNNNSFYNAHQLKYVDNYWVRKNSSVVVLKTIHELNGICCYPLNFQYVARKNCCVSRSFGKTITDLNDLKEAVVNHCMTAAERIRSEGLIVKSVY
;
A
#
# COMPACT_ATOMS: atom_id res chain seq x y z
N MET A 1 -5.27 4.45 29.26
CA MET A 1 -5.23 5.46 28.19
C MET A 1 -6.67 5.77 27.83
N GLN A 2 -7.10 7.02 28.01
CA GLN A 2 -8.42 7.46 27.56
C GLN A 2 -8.46 7.39 26.03
N PRO A 3 -9.58 7.00 25.42
CA PRO A 3 -9.73 7.05 23.98
C PRO A 3 -9.63 8.52 23.54
N ILE A 4 -8.61 8.84 22.71
CA ILE A 4 -8.52 10.16 22.08
C ILE A 4 -9.55 10.14 20.93
N ASN A 5 -10.79 10.44 21.25
CA ASN A 5 -11.93 10.38 20.32
C ASN A 5 -11.90 11.46 19.22
N ASN A 6 -10.88 12.32 19.19
CA ASN A 6 -10.80 13.47 18.29
C ASN A 6 -9.67 13.39 17.25
N ARG A 7 -8.99 12.26 17.14
CA ARG A 7 -7.95 12.12 16.12
C ARG A 7 -8.55 11.96 14.73
N ILE A 8 -7.92 12.63 13.76
CA ILE A 8 -8.26 12.52 12.33
C ILE A 8 -7.00 12.08 11.59
N ILE A 9 -6.93 10.79 11.26
CA ILE A 9 -5.84 10.20 10.48
C ILE A 9 -6.34 9.92 9.08
N ALA A 10 -5.76 10.53 8.06
CA ALA A 10 -6.08 10.27 6.66
C ALA A 10 -4.98 9.42 6.01
N LEU A 11 -5.37 8.33 5.35
CA LEU A 11 -4.51 7.57 4.45
C LEU A 11 -4.73 8.04 3.02
N VAL A 12 -3.68 8.49 2.37
CA VAL A 12 -3.63 8.76 0.93
C VAL A 12 -2.91 7.60 0.25
N ASP A 13 -3.53 7.00 -0.77
CA ASP A 13 -3.01 5.85 -1.51
C ASP A 13 -3.13 6.12 -3.02
N CYS A 14 -2.03 6.00 -3.75
CA CYS A 14 -1.99 6.23 -5.19
C CYS A 14 -2.55 5.01 -5.94
N ASN A 15 -3.65 5.20 -6.65
CA ASN A 15 -4.38 4.11 -7.32
C ASN A 15 -3.55 3.46 -8.42
N SER A 16 -3.29 2.14 -8.29
CA SER A 16 -2.49 1.36 -9.25
C SER A 16 -1.21 2.11 -9.65
N PHE A 17 -0.44 2.55 -8.66
CA PHE A 17 0.59 3.59 -8.76
C PHE A 17 1.51 3.45 -9.97
N TYR A 18 2.18 2.30 -10.16
CA TYR A 18 3.12 2.13 -11.26
C TYR A 18 2.44 2.21 -12.63
N VAL A 19 1.26 1.60 -12.78
CA VAL A 19 0.46 1.74 -14.00
C VAL A 19 0.06 3.21 -14.23
N SER A 20 -0.29 3.93 -13.18
CA SER A 20 -0.67 5.34 -13.27
C SER A 20 0.52 6.19 -13.73
N CYS A 21 1.74 5.91 -13.25
CA CYS A 21 2.96 6.58 -13.72
C CYS A 21 3.22 6.32 -15.21
N GLU A 22 3.11 5.08 -15.69
CA GLU A 22 3.28 4.76 -17.11
C GLU A 22 2.22 5.45 -18.00
N ARG A 23 0.96 5.49 -17.56
CA ARG A 23 -0.13 6.14 -18.28
C ARG A 23 0.01 7.66 -18.42
N LEU A 24 0.80 8.32 -17.55
CA LEU A 24 1.07 9.76 -17.70
C LEU A 24 1.77 10.07 -19.01
N PHE A 25 2.69 9.22 -19.43
CA PHE A 25 3.48 9.38 -20.66
C PHE A 25 2.89 8.60 -21.84
N ARG A 26 1.85 7.81 -21.61
CA ARG A 26 1.15 7.02 -22.61
C ARG A 26 -0.39 7.22 -22.50
N PRO A 27 -0.89 8.41 -22.86
CA PRO A 27 -2.32 8.73 -22.77
C PRO A 27 -3.19 7.82 -23.66
N ASP A 28 -2.61 7.20 -24.68
CA ASP A 28 -3.26 6.18 -25.53
C ASP A 28 -3.65 4.90 -24.76
N LEU A 29 -3.08 4.68 -23.57
CA LEU A 29 -3.37 3.55 -22.68
C LEU A 29 -4.45 3.85 -21.64
N ARG A 30 -5.02 5.05 -21.65
CA ARG A 30 -6.18 5.36 -20.80
C ARG A 30 -7.32 4.40 -21.14
N ARG A 31 -7.91 3.78 -20.09
CA ARG A 31 -8.99 2.78 -20.20
C ARG A 31 -8.61 1.48 -20.93
N LYS A 32 -7.33 1.22 -21.20
CA LYS A 32 -6.86 -0.07 -21.71
C LYS A 32 -6.26 -0.91 -20.59
N PRO A 33 -6.28 -2.24 -20.68
CA PRO A 33 -5.64 -3.09 -19.70
C PRO A 33 -4.11 -2.92 -19.75
N VAL A 34 -3.50 -2.62 -18.58
CA VAL A 34 -2.07 -2.39 -18.43
C VAL A 34 -1.58 -3.12 -17.17
N VAL A 35 -0.41 -3.72 -17.25
CA VAL A 35 0.31 -4.30 -16.12
C VAL A 35 1.76 -3.81 -16.11
N VAL A 36 2.34 -3.75 -14.92
CA VAL A 36 3.77 -3.51 -14.72
C VAL A 36 4.36 -4.74 -14.03
N LEU A 37 5.50 -5.20 -14.54
CA LEU A 37 6.22 -6.36 -14.05
C LEU A 37 7.25 -5.97 -12.98
N SER A 38 7.65 -6.94 -12.17
CA SER A 38 8.74 -6.79 -11.21
C SER A 38 10.08 -6.56 -11.92
N ASN A 39 11.09 -6.24 -11.14
CA ASN A 39 12.43 -5.88 -11.61
C ASN A 39 13.11 -6.92 -12.55
N ASN A 40 12.63 -8.18 -12.54
CA ASN A 40 13.12 -9.27 -13.41
C ASN A 40 12.08 -9.68 -14.45
N ASP A 41 11.04 -8.89 -14.66
CA ASP A 41 9.87 -9.22 -15.48
C ASP A 41 9.19 -10.55 -15.10
N GLY A 42 9.45 -11.01 -13.86
CA GLY A 42 8.99 -12.32 -13.41
C GLY A 42 7.54 -12.35 -12.95
N CYS A 43 7.08 -11.30 -12.26
CA CYS A 43 5.75 -11.24 -11.65
C CYS A 43 5.07 -9.90 -11.87
N ILE A 44 3.75 -9.88 -11.84
CA ILE A 44 2.92 -8.68 -11.98
C ILE A 44 2.86 -7.96 -10.63
N ILE A 45 3.37 -6.73 -10.57
CA ILE A 45 3.42 -5.91 -9.36
C ILE A 45 2.49 -4.69 -9.38
N SER A 46 1.94 -4.34 -10.54
CA SER A 46 0.86 -3.35 -10.65
C SER A 46 -0.04 -3.69 -11.84
N ARG A 47 -1.32 -3.36 -11.72
CA ARG A 47 -2.32 -3.68 -12.73
C ARG A 47 -3.44 -2.63 -12.72
N SER A 48 -3.85 -2.23 -13.91
CA SER A 48 -4.98 -1.33 -14.10
C SER A 48 -6.31 -1.99 -13.70
N THR A 49 -7.36 -1.19 -13.55
CA THR A 49 -8.70 -1.70 -13.29
C THR A 49 -9.16 -2.66 -14.38
N GLU A 50 -8.88 -2.34 -15.64
CA GLU A 50 -9.23 -3.17 -16.79
C GLU A 50 -8.46 -4.52 -16.77
N ALA A 51 -7.19 -4.51 -16.35
CA ALA A 51 -6.42 -5.74 -16.18
C ALA A 51 -6.95 -6.60 -15.02
N LYS A 52 -7.41 -5.96 -13.92
CA LYS A 52 -8.10 -6.67 -12.82
C LYS A 52 -9.40 -7.32 -13.30
N GLN A 53 -10.20 -6.62 -14.12
CA GLN A 53 -11.44 -7.14 -14.71
C GLN A 53 -11.18 -8.29 -15.70
N ALA A 54 -10.04 -8.27 -16.39
CA ALA A 54 -9.58 -9.38 -17.24
C ALA A 54 -9.13 -10.62 -16.46
N GLY A 55 -9.17 -10.58 -15.10
CA GLY A 55 -8.83 -11.72 -14.25
C GLY A 55 -7.34 -11.87 -13.88
N ILE A 56 -6.49 -10.92 -14.30
CA ILE A 56 -5.07 -10.95 -13.97
C ILE A 56 -4.89 -10.71 -12.46
N LYS A 57 -4.08 -11.52 -11.77
CA LYS A 57 -3.89 -11.47 -10.32
C LYS A 57 -2.61 -10.70 -9.94
N MET A 58 -2.61 -10.08 -8.75
CA MET A 58 -1.41 -9.46 -8.18
C MET A 58 -0.41 -10.54 -7.75
N GLY A 59 0.88 -10.31 -8.03
CA GLY A 59 1.94 -11.27 -7.72
C GLY A 59 1.96 -12.49 -8.64
N GLU A 60 1.09 -12.55 -9.64
CA GLU A 60 1.05 -13.67 -10.57
C GLU A 60 2.30 -13.70 -11.44
N PRO A 61 2.96 -14.85 -11.61
CA PRO A 61 4.07 -15.00 -12.54
C PRO A 61 3.65 -14.62 -13.97
N TYR A 62 4.47 -13.83 -14.65
CA TYR A 62 4.15 -13.33 -16.00
C TYR A 62 3.81 -14.46 -16.99
N PHE A 63 4.59 -15.55 -16.97
CA PHE A 63 4.36 -16.69 -17.88
C PHE A 63 3.00 -17.38 -17.66
N LYS A 64 2.47 -17.35 -16.41
CA LYS A 64 1.12 -17.88 -16.12
C LYS A 64 0.02 -16.94 -16.55
N ALA A 65 0.25 -15.64 -16.45
CA ALA A 65 -0.71 -14.62 -16.89
C ALA A 65 -0.71 -14.42 -18.40
N LYS A 66 0.33 -14.88 -19.13
CA LYS A 66 0.52 -14.66 -20.58
C LYS A 66 -0.71 -15.02 -21.44
N PRO A 67 -1.42 -16.14 -21.23
CA PRO A 67 -2.64 -16.42 -22.02
C PRO A 67 -3.73 -15.35 -21.87
N LEU A 68 -3.92 -14.77 -20.66
CA LEU A 68 -4.87 -13.68 -20.46
C LEU A 68 -4.35 -12.36 -21.04
N ILE A 69 -3.05 -12.10 -20.94
CA ILE A 69 -2.39 -10.93 -21.51
C ILE A 69 -2.56 -10.89 -23.01
N ASP A 70 -2.31 -12.01 -23.69
CA ASP A 70 -2.46 -12.12 -25.14
C ASP A 70 -3.94 -12.01 -25.56
N LYS A 71 -4.85 -12.70 -24.85
CA LYS A 71 -6.30 -12.67 -25.11
C LYS A 71 -6.90 -11.27 -25.02
N TYR A 72 -6.55 -10.52 -23.99
CA TYR A 72 -7.11 -9.19 -23.75
C TYR A 72 -6.22 -8.03 -24.25
N LYS A 73 -5.15 -8.35 -25.00
CA LYS A 73 -4.19 -7.38 -25.55
C LYS A 73 -3.69 -6.41 -24.48
N VAL A 74 -3.29 -6.95 -23.34
CA VAL A 74 -2.80 -6.18 -22.18
C VAL A 74 -1.45 -5.57 -22.50
N SER A 75 -1.30 -4.27 -22.30
CA SER A 75 0.00 -3.61 -22.42
C SER A 75 0.87 -3.96 -21.20
N VAL A 76 2.09 -4.40 -21.45
CA VAL A 76 3.03 -4.85 -20.43
C VAL A 76 4.22 -3.90 -20.38
N PHE A 77 4.60 -3.48 -19.17
CA PHE A 77 5.76 -2.66 -18.90
C PHE A 77 6.70 -3.36 -17.93
N SER A 78 7.98 -3.27 -18.17
CA SER A 78 8.99 -3.52 -17.14
C SER A 78 8.98 -2.40 -16.10
N SER A 79 9.43 -2.66 -14.88
CA SER A 79 9.44 -1.65 -13.82
C SER A 79 10.46 -0.54 -14.10
N ASN A 80 10.02 0.72 -13.97
CA ASN A 80 10.84 1.92 -14.02
C ASN A 80 10.87 2.60 -12.64
N TYR A 81 11.68 2.06 -11.71
CA TYR A 81 11.70 2.54 -10.33
C TYR A 81 12.21 3.97 -10.18
N GLU A 82 13.02 4.48 -11.13
CA GLU A 82 13.45 5.88 -11.13
C GLU A 82 12.28 6.82 -11.38
N LEU A 83 11.46 6.52 -12.39
CA LEU A 83 10.23 7.25 -12.67
C LEU A 83 9.27 7.17 -11.48
N TYR A 84 9.05 5.98 -10.92
CA TYR A 84 8.11 5.80 -9.81
C TYR A 84 8.58 6.53 -8.55
N GLY A 85 9.88 6.51 -8.27
CA GLY A 85 10.49 7.26 -7.18
C GLY A 85 10.34 8.77 -7.35
N ASP A 86 10.50 9.30 -8.57
CA ASP A 86 10.28 10.72 -8.85
C ASP A 86 8.81 11.13 -8.66
N MET A 87 7.89 10.37 -9.24
CA MET A 87 6.45 10.64 -9.10
C MET A 87 5.98 10.54 -7.65
N SER A 88 6.49 9.56 -6.89
CA SER A 88 6.25 9.47 -5.45
C SER A 88 6.70 10.73 -4.73
N ARG A 89 7.95 11.19 -4.95
CA ARG A 89 8.46 12.42 -4.31
C ARG A 89 7.59 13.63 -4.63
N ARG A 90 7.05 13.75 -5.84
CA ARG A 90 6.15 14.85 -6.23
C ARG A 90 4.84 14.79 -5.44
N VAL A 91 4.20 13.62 -5.37
CA VAL A 91 2.98 13.43 -4.57
C VAL A 91 3.25 13.75 -3.10
N MET A 92 4.31 13.17 -2.51
CA MET A 92 4.66 13.38 -1.11
C MET A 92 5.00 14.86 -0.81
N LYS A 93 5.63 15.58 -1.75
CA LYS A 93 5.87 17.02 -1.62
C LYS A 93 4.57 17.83 -1.58
N ILE A 94 3.59 17.46 -2.40
CA ILE A 94 2.28 18.12 -2.40
C ILE A 94 1.57 17.89 -1.07
N LEU A 95 1.61 16.67 -0.54
CA LEU A 95 0.95 16.34 0.74
C LEU A 95 1.47 17.17 1.91
N LYS A 96 2.73 17.61 1.90
CA LYS A 96 3.30 18.50 2.93
C LYS A 96 2.59 19.86 3.04
N ASN A 97 1.84 20.28 2.02
CA ASN A 97 1.05 21.50 2.07
C ASN A 97 -0.27 21.36 2.84
N PHE A 98 -0.68 20.11 3.15
CA PHE A 98 -1.97 19.82 3.77
C PHE A 98 -1.87 19.38 5.23
N SER A 99 -0.72 18.89 5.66
CA SER A 99 -0.43 18.61 7.05
C SER A 99 1.07 18.72 7.31
N PRO A 100 1.50 19.27 8.46
CA PRO A 100 2.90 19.20 8.90
C PRO A 100 3.29 17.79 9.36
N ASP A 101 2.32 17.01 9.81
CA ASP A 101 2.50 15.70 10.44
C ASP A 101 2.16 14.58 9.44
N ILE A 102 3.20 14.09 8.73
CA ILE A 102 3.07 13.08 7.69
C ILE A 102 4.02 11.92 7.95
N GLU A 103 3.49 10.70 7.86
CA GLU A 103 4.27 9.48 7.77
C GLU A 103 4.25 8.96 6.34
N PHE A 104 5.40 8.91 5.69
CA PHE A 104 5.58 8.24 4.41
C PHE A 104 5.66 6.73 4.65
N TYR A 105 4.53 6.05 4.46
CA TYR A 105 4.40 4.64 4.79
C TYR A 105 4.98 3.73 3.71
N SER A 106 4.79 4.08 2.44
CA SER A 106 5.36 3.37 1.29
C SER A 106 5.65 4.35 0.14
N ILE A 107 6.05 3.82 -1.02
CA ILE A 107 6.26 4.63 -2.23
C ILE A 107 4.97 5.28 -2.75
N ASP A 108 3.81 4.71 -2.41
CA ASP A 108 2.50 5.08 -2.91
C ASP A 108 1.47 5.39 -1.82
N GLU A 109 1.83 5.23 -0.54
CA GLU A 109 0.95 5.50 0.61
C GLU A 109 1.57 6.47 1.61
N ALA A 110 0.77 7.41 2.12
CA ALA A 110 1.14 8.28 3.24
C ALA A 110 -0.02 8.45 4.21
N PHE A 111 0.29 8.49 5.53
CA PHE A 111 -0.64 8.90 6.56
C PHE A 111 -0.43 10.37 6.91
N LEU A 112 -1.51 11.12 6.99
CA LEU A 112 -1.54 12.52 7.43
C LEU A 112 -2.29 12.59 8.77
N ASP A 113 -1.74 13.31 9.74
CA ASP A 113 -2.52 13.72 10.91
C ASP A 113 -3.21 15.05 10.58
N LEU A 114 -4.53 15.02 10.52
CA LEU A 114 -5.38 16.19 10.25
C LEU A 114 -6.07 16.71 11.51
N THR A 115 -5.71 16.19 12.69
CA THR A 115 -6.36 16.50 13.97
C THR A 115 -6.39 17.99 14.28
N ASN A 116 -5.29 18.69 14.03
CA ASN A 116 -5.14 20.10 14.34
C ASN A 116 -5.32 21.02 13.12
N ILE A 117 -5.78 20.48 12.00
CA ILE A 117 -6.02 21.27 10.81
C ILE A 117 -7.41 21.90 10.90
N LYS A 118 -7.47 23.23 10.72
CA LYS A 118 -8.75 23.93 10.67
C LYS A 118 -9.47 23.58 9.37
N MET A 119 -10.60 22.92 9.48
CA MET A 119 -11.48 22.56 8.37
C MET A 119 -12.93 22.49 8.85
N ASP A 120 -13.85 22.91 8.01
CA ASP A 120 -15.29 22.87 8.33
C ASP A 120 -15.86 21.46 8.12
N ASN A 121 -15.31 20.73 7.15
CA ASN A 121 -15.77 19.40 6.77
C ASN A 121 -14.59 18.52 6.33
N VAL A 122 -14.42 17.37 6.98
CA VAL A 122 -13.33 16.40 6.70
C VAL A 122 -13.44 15.86 5.28
N GLN A 123 -14.64 15.49 4.84
CA GLN A 123 -14.85 14.89 3.52
C GLN A 123 -14.50 15.88 2.40
N GLU A 124 -14.89 17.15 2.53
CA GLU A 124 -14.55 18.20 1.56
C GLU A 124 -13.04 18.45 1.53
N TYR A 125 -12.40 18.46 2.69
CA TYR A 125 -10.95 18.67 2.79
C TYR A 125 -10.16 17.54 2.11
N ILE A 126 -10.47 16.29 2.38
CA ILE A 126 -9.78 15.16 1.74
C ILE A 126 -10.11 15.06 0.24
N LEU A 127 -11.30 15.48 -0.17
CA LEU A 127 -11.66 15.61 -1.59
C LEU A 127 -10.84 16.70 -2.28
N HIS A 128 -10.57 17.82 -1.59
CA HIS A 128 -9.70 18.88 -2.08
C HIS A 128 -8.26 18.36 -2.26
N ILE A 129 -7.69 17.66 -1.26
CA ILE A 129 -6.37 17.02 -1.36
C ILE A 129 -6.30 16.14 -2.62
N ARG A 130 -7.30 15.27 -2.81
CA ARG A 130 -7.39 14.37 -3.97
C ARG A 130 -7.38 15.13 -5.30
N LYS A 131 -8.16 16.21 -5.40
CA LYS A 131 -8.24 17.05 -6.61
C LYS A 131 -6.90 17.73 -6.93
N VAL A 132 -6.23 18.28 -5.93
CA VAL A 132 -4.93 18.96 -6.10
C VAL A 132 -3.86 17.97 -6.54
N ILE A 133 -3.77 16.80 -5.92
CA ILE A 133 -2.80 15.77 -6.35
C ILE A 133 -3.05 15.37 -7.81
N LEU A 134 -4.29 15.09 -8.18
CA LEU A 134 -4.63 14.71 -9.55
C LEU A 134 -4.29 15.84 -10.54
N GLN A 135 -4.61 17.08 -10.20
CA GLN A 135 -4.35 18.24 -11.06
C GLN A 135 -2.86 18.49 -11.28
N TRP A 136 -2.04 18.36 -10.23
CA TRP A 136 -0.63 18.73 -10.29
C TRP A 136 0.28 17.58 -10.76
N THR A 137 -0.14 16.33 -10.57
CA THR A 137 0.69 15.15 -10.91
C THR A 137 0.07 14.25 -11.97
N GLY A 138 -1.24 14.35 -12.20
CA GLY A 138 -1.99 13.39 -13.01
C GLY A 138 -2.16 12.01 -12.36
N ILE A 139 -1.66 11.79 -11.12
CA ILE A 139 -1.79 10.53 -10.39
C ILE A 139 -3.12 10.51 -9.64
N PRO A 140 -4.02 9.56 -9.93
CA PRO A 140 -5.24 9.40 -9.17
C PRO A 140 -4.95 8.78 -7.80
N VAL A 141 -5.52 9.36 -6.74
CA VAL A 141 -5.40 8.83 -5.39
C VAL A 141 -6.77 8.52 -4.81
N SER A 142 -6.82 7.60 -3.83
CA SER A 142 -7.95 7.40 -2.95
C SER A 142 -7.58 7.80 -1.53
N ILE A 143 -8.51 8.39 -0.78
CA ILE A 143 -8.23 8.88 0.57
C ILE A 143 -9.28 8.33 1.53
N GLY A 144 -8.81 7.72 2.62
CA GLY A 144 -9.65 7.26 3.72
C GLY A 144 -9.26 7.96 5.01
N ALA A 145 -10.23 8.55 5.74
CA ALA A 145 -9.99 9.21 7.02
C ALA A 145 -10.75 8.54 8.15
N ALA A 146 -10.08 8.36 9.30
CA ALA A 146 -10.67 7.77 10.50
C ALA A 146 -9.86 8.12 11.76
N ASN A 147 -10.29 7.66 12.94
CA ASN A 147 -9.60 7.94 14.20
C ASN A 147 -8.29 7.14 14.38
N THR A 148 -8.10 6.06 13.63
CA THR A 148 -6.91 5.19 13.70
C THR A 148 -6.41 4.82 12.32
N LYS A 149 -5.14 4.40 12.21
CA LYS A 149 -4.56 3.95 10.95
C LYS A 149 -5.29 2.75 10.35
N THR A 150 -5.69 1.78 11.19
CA THR A 150 -6.42 0.59 10.72
C THR A 150 -7.79 0.96 10.14
N LEU A 151 -8.54 1.82 10.82
CA LEU A 151 -9.82 2.31 10.31
C LEU A 151 -9.64 3.19 9.06
N ALA A 152 -8.60 4.04 9.00
CA ALA A 152 -8.28 4.84 7.81
C ALA A 152 -7.96 3.97 6.58
N LYS A 153 -7.29 2.81 6.77
CA LYS A 153 -7.09 1.84 5.69
C LYS A 153 -8.39 1.20 5.22
N ILE A 154 -9.30 0.91 6.13
CA ILE A 154 -10.63 0.40 5.76
C ILE A 154 -11.43 1.47 5.01
N ALA A 155 -11.46 2.71 5.51
CA ALA A 155 -12.09 3.83 4.82
C ALA A 155 -11.49 4.03 3.41
N ASN A 156 -10.17 3.93 3.25
CA ASN A 156 -9.50 4.00 1.96
C ASN A 156 -9.92 2.85 1.01
N HIS A 157 -10.08 1.64 1.53
CA HIS A 157 -10.59 0.51 0.74
C HIS A 157 -12.02 0.78 0.24
N VAL A 158 -12.89 1.38 1.06
CA VAL A 158 -14.24 1.81 0.65
C VAL A 158 -14.15 2.93 -0.38
N ALA A 159 -13.28 3.93 -0.15
CA ALA A 159 -13.03 5.03 -1.08
C ALA A 159 -12.63 4.56 -2.48
N LYS A 160 -11.84 3.49 -2.60
CA LYS A 160 -11.46 2.89 -3.89
C LYS A 160 -12.64 2.34 -4.68
N LYS A 161 -13.76 2.05 -4.03
CA LYS A 161 -14.97 1.47 -4.65
C LYS A 161 -16.06 2.52 -4.90
N ASN A 162 -16.05 3.64 -4.20
CA ASN A 162 -17.02 4.70 -4.40
C ASN A 162 -16.60 5.66 -5.53
N LYS A 163 -17.58 6.42 -6.08
CA LYS A 163 -17.34 7.35 -7.20
C LYS A 163 -16.49 8.57 -6.80
N LEU A 164 -16.53 8.97 -5.55
CA LEU A 164 -15.83 10.15 -5.05
C LEU A 164 -14.32 9.89 -4.88
N GLY A 165 -13.94 8.63 -4.61
CA GLY A 165 -12.56 8.24 -4.31
C GLY A 165 -12.07 8.74 -2.95
N VAL A 166 -12.99 9.15 -2.08
CA VAL A 166 -12.73 9.54 -0.68
C VAL A 166 -13.79 8.94 0.22
N GLU A 167 -13.41 8.63 1.46
CA GLU A 167 -14.33 8.12 2.49
C GLU A 167 -13.81 8.54 3.87
N GLU A 168 -14.72 8.84 4.80
CA GLU A 168 -14.34 9.16 6.16
C GLU A 168 -15.28 8.50 7.17
N PHE A 169 -14.75 8.16 8.35
CA PHE A 169 -15.47 7.56 9.46
C PHE A 169 -15.56 8.49 10.67
N ILE A 170 -15.17 9.76 10.52
CA ILE A 170 -15.11 10.74 11.62
C ILE A 170 -16.50 11.22 12.00
N THR A 171 -17.34 11.53 10.98
CA THR A 171 -18.71 12.00 11.20
C THR A 171 -19.75 10.89 11.27
N LYS A 172 -19.37 9.65 10.90
CA LYS A 172 -20.25 8.48 10.97
C LYS A 172 -20.45 8.02 12.41
N ASP A 173 -21.64 7.63 12.73
CA ASP A 173 -21.91 6.99 14.01
C ASP A 173 -21.32 5.57 14.08
N LYS A 174 -21.31 5.01 15.31
CA LYS A 174 -20.75 3.67 15.54
C LYS A 174 -21.45 2.58 14.72
N ASN A 175 -22.78 2.68 14.54
CA ASN A 175 -23.56 1.68 13.83
C ASN A 175 -23.26 1.72 12.33
N GLU A 176 -23.14 2.91 11.75
CA GLU A 176 -22.75 3.07 10.34
C GLU A 176 -21.38 2.45 10.05
N VAL A 177 -20.39 2.70 10.93
CA VAL A 177 -19.06 2.10 10.81
C VAL A 177 -19.16 0.57 10.98
N ASP A 178 -19.92 0.09 11.95
CA ASP A 178 -20.08 -1.35 12.19
C ASP A 178 -20.75 -2.07 11.00
N GLU A 179 -21.71 -1.46 10.31
CA GLU A 179 -22.28 -2.02 9.07
C GLU A 179 -21.21 -2.16 7.96
N ILE A 180 -20.33 -1.17 7.81
CA ILE A 180 -19.21 -1.28 6.88
C ILE A 180 -18.28 -2.44 7.30
N LEU A 181 -17.94 -2.55 8.58
CA LEU A 181 -17.05 -3.59 9.10
C LEU A 181 -17.66 -5.01 8.96
N LYS A 182 -18.98 -5.17 9.00
CA LYS A 182 -19.67 -6.46 8.74
C LYS A 182 -19.43 -6.97 7.32
N THR A 183 -19.31 -6.08 6.36
CA THR A 183 -19.03 -6.42 4.96
C THR A 183 -17.57 -6.52 4.62
N PHE A 184 -16.67 -6.14 5.54
CA PHE A 184 -15.22 -6.09 5.31
C PHE A 184 -14.55 -7.41 5.72
N PRO A 185 -14.01 -8.19 4.77
CA PRO A 185 -13.43 -9.49 5.07
C PRO A 185 -12.23 -9.41 6.03
N VAL A 186 -12.10 -10.37 6.96
CA VAL A 186 -11.03 -10.38 7.96
C VAL A 186 -9.64 -10.40 7.34
N GLN A 187 -9.45 -11.04 6.18
CA GLN A 187 -8.17 -11.12 5.46
C GLN A 187 -7.73 -9.78 4.85
N GLU A 188 -8.64 -8.82 4.70
CA GLU A 188 -8.34 -7.48 4.19
C GLU A 188 -7.97 -6.50 5.32
N VAL A 189 -8.13 -6.91 6.59
CA VAL A 189 -7.77 -6.07 7.74
C VAL A 189 -6.25 -5.96 7.84
N TRP A 190 -5.76 -4.73 7.96
CA TRP A 190 -4.33 -4.46 8.10
C TRP A 190 -3.72 -5.20 9.29
N GLY A 191 -2.63 -5.92 9.04
CA GLY A 191 -1.98 -6.79 10.02
C GLY A 191 -2.50 -8.23 10.04
N ILE A 192 -3.58 -8.56 9.34
CA ILE A 192 -4.11 -9.92 9.22
C ILE A 192 -3.61 -10.55 7.91
N GLY A 193 -2.44 -11.19 7.98
CA GLY A 193 -1.88 -11.93 6.85
C GLY A 193 -2.54 -13.29 6.62
N ARG A 194 -2.10 -14.00 5.58
CA ARG A 194 -2.70 -15.27 5.14
C ARG A 194 -2.87 -16.33 6.25
N GLN A 195 -1.89 -16.47 7.14
CA GLN A 195 -1.97 -17.46 8.23
C GLN A 195 -2.97 -17.03 9.31
N LEU A 196 -2.95 -15.76 9.72
CA LEU A 196 -3.90 -15.23 10.67
C LEU A 196 -5.33 -15.26 10.13
N SER A 197 -5.52 -14.97 8.83
CA SER A 197 -6.82 -15.08 8.19
C SER A 197 -7.37 -16.51 8.27
N LYS A 198 -6.55 -17.53 7.96
CA LYS A 198 -6.95 -18.93 8.12
C LYS A 198 -7.31 -19.25 9.57
N PHE A 199 -6.48 -18.81 10.51
CA PHE A 199 -6.71 -19.01 11.93
C PHE A 199 -8.05 -18.41 12.38
N PHE A 200 -8.33 -17.15 12.01
CA PHE A 200 -9.59 -16.48 12.37
C PHE A 200 -10.81 -17.14 11.71
N ASN A 201 -10.71 -17.47 10.42
CA ASN A 201 -11.79 -18.17 9.72
C ASN A 201 -12.12 -19.52 10.35
N ASN A 202 -11.11 -20.29 10.77
CA ASN A 202 -11.30 -21.57 11.47
C ASN A 202 -11.95 -21.41 12.85
N ASN A 203 -11.89 -20.20 13.44
CA ASN A 203 -12.56 -19.84 14.69
C ASN A 203 -13.83 -19.01 14.46
N SER A 204 -14.41 -19.05 13.25
CA SER A 204 -15.68 -18.39 12.88
C SER A 204 -15.64 -16.85 12.88
N PHE A 205 -14.47 -16.25 12.75
CA PHE A 205 -14.29 -14.80 12.56
C PHE A 205 -14.01 -14.50 11.09
N TYR A 206 -15.02 -14.08 10.33
CA TYR A 206 -14.94 -13.90 8.87
C TYR A 206 -14.79 -12.45 8.43
N ASN A 207 -15.12 -11.48 9.30
CA ASN A 207 -15.13 -10.07 8.95
C ASN A 207 -14.54 -9.19 10.06
N ALA A 208 -14.29 -7.92 9.71
CA ALA A 208 -13.66 -6.96 10.61
C ALA A 208 -14.55 -6.63 11.84
N HIS A 209 -15.89 -6.68 11.69
CA HIS A 209 -16.81 -6.47 12.80
C HIS A 209 -16.67 -7.59 13.86
N GLN A 210 -16.68 -8.85 13.44
CA GLN A 210 -16.45 -9.97 14.36
C GLN A 210 -15.09 -9.87 15.04
N LEU A 211 -14.04 -9.49 14.28
CA LEU A 211 -12.70 -9.27 14.84
C LEU A 211 -12.67 -8.12 15.85
N LYS A 212 -13.42 -7.03 15.61
CA LYS A 212 -13.52 -5.88 16.52
C LYS A 212 -14.05 -6.26 17.90
N TYR A 213 -14.98 -7.22 17.96
CA TYR A 213 -15.67 -7.62 19.18
C TYR A 213 -15.16 -8.94 19.78
N VAL A 214 -14.03 -9.48 19.28
CA VAL A 214 -13.42 -10.66 19.86
C VAL A 214 -12.92 -10.39 21.29
N ASP A 215 -13.05 -11.38 22.17
CA ASP A 215 -12.58 -11.25 23.55
C ASP A 215 -11.05 -11.08 23.63
N ASN A 216 -10.60 -10.05 24.31
CA ASN A 216 -9.18 -9.70 24.43
C ASN A 216 -8.35 -10.79 25.14
N TYR A 217 -8.92 -11.49 26.11
CA TYR A 217 -8.25 -12.59 26.81
C TYR A 217 -8.03 -13.76 25.88
N TRP A 218 -9.06 -14.11 25.09
CA TRP A 218 -8.96 -15.15 24.06
C TRP A 218 -7.86 -14.83 23.05
N VAL A 219 -7.79 -13.57 22.57
CA VAL A 219 -6.76 -13.14 21.61
C VAL A 219 -5.35 -13.24 22.21
N ARG A 220 -5.16 -12.82 23.45
CA ARG A 220 -3.86 -12.92 24.15
C ARG A 220 -3.39 -14.34 24.29
N LYS A 221 -4.30 -15.28 24.54
CA LYS A 221 -4.01 -16.70 24.72
C LYS A 221 -3.69 -17.40 23.37
N ASN A 222 -4.36 -17.01 22.28
CA ASN A 222 -4.34 -17.74 21.02
C ASN A 222 -3.64 -17.00 19.86
N SER A 223 -3.16 -15.76 20.07
CA SER A 223 -2.57 -14.94 19.03
C SER A 223 -1.45 -14.05 19.59
N SER A 224 -1.15 -12.94 18.92
CA SER A 224 -0.06 -12.04 19.28
C SER A 224 -0.55 -10.67 19.77
N VAL A 225 0.34 -9.95 20.49
CA VAL A 225 0.12 -8.56 20.89
C VAL A 225 -0.15 -7.64 19.68
N VAL A 226 0.41 -7.95 18.52
CA VAL A 226 0.18 -7.18 17.29
C VAL A 226 -1.28 -7.28 16.86
N VAL A 227 -1.86 -8.48 16.91
CA VAL A 227 -3.30 -8.68 16.60
C VAL A 227 -4.17 -7.95 17.62
N LEU A 228 -3.83 -8.00 18.91
CA LEU A 228 -4.57 -7.25 19.93
C LEU A 228 -4.55 -5.74 19.66
N LYS A 229 -3.40 -5.18 19.24
CA LYS A 229 -3.32 -3.77 18.82
C LYS A 229 -4.22 -3.48 17.61
N THR A 230 -4.27 -4.37 16.62
CA THR A 230 -5.17 -4.21 15.46
C THR A 230 -6.63 -4.19 15.91
N ILE A 231 -7.04 -5.03 16.87
CA ILE A 231 -8.39 -5.03 17.44
C ILE A 231 -8.69 -3.72 18.19
N HIS A 232 -7.75 -3.22 18.97
CA HIS A 232 -7.88 -1.91 19.62
C HIS A 232 -8.05 -0.78 18.60
N GLU A 233 -7.26 -0.82 17.52
CA GLU A 233 -7.40 0.14 16.41
C GLU A 233 -8.80 0.10 15.75
N LEU A 234 -9.38 -1.09 15.54
CA LEU A 234 -10.76 -1.24 15.07
C LEU A 234 -11.80 -0.66 16.04
N ASN A 235 -11.47 -0.57 17.32
CA ASN A 235 -12.27 0.07 18.36
C ASN A 235 -11.99 1.57 18.54
N GLY A 236 -11.21 2.20 17.65
CA GLY A 236 -10.87 3.61 17.73
C GLY A 236 -9.77 3.95 18.74
N ILE A 237 -9.10 2.95 19.31
CA ILE A 237 -7.99 3.13 20.27
C ILE A 237 -6.67 3.14 19.48
N CYS A 238 -6.01 4.28 19.41
CA CYS A 238 -4.74 4.44 18.68
C CYS A 238 -3.62 3.61 19.33
N CYS A 239 -3.14 2.58 18.61
CA CYS A 239 -2.00 1.75 18.98
C CYS A 239 -0.80 1.93 18.06
N TYR A 240 -1.00 2.55 16.91
CA TYR A 240 0.02 2.84 15.91
C TYR A 240 0.06 4.35 15.64
N PRO A 241 0.78 5.14 16.48
CA PRO A 241 0.97 6.57 16.22
C PRO A 241 1.73 6.79 14.91
N LEU A 242 1.64 7.99 14.32
CA LEU A 242 2.46 8.32 13.17
C LEU A 242 3.95 8.25 13.54
N ASN A 243 4.72 7.65 12.64
CA ASN A 243 6.17 7.56 12.80
C ASN A 243 6.84 8.54 11.83
N PHE A 244 7.45 9.58 12.38
CA PHE A 244 8.18 10.61 11.63
C PHE A 244 9.67 10.31 11.50
N GLN A 245 10.15 9.23 12.16
CA GLN A 245 11.57 8.91 12.13
C GLN A 245 11.96 8.27 10.81
N TYR A 246 12.96 8.85 10.17
CA TYR A 246 13.67 8.17 9.09
C TYR A 246 14.41 6.97 9.69
N VAL A 247 13.95 5.78 9.38
CA VAL A 247 14.67 4.55 9.76
C VAL A 247 15.71 4.28 8.68
N ALA A 248 16.99 4.46 9.03
CA ALA A 248 18.08 4.12 8.13
C ALA A 248 17.98 2.66 7.66
N ARG A 249 18.33 2.43 6.41
CA ARG A 249 18.33 1.09 5.81
C ARG A 249 19.27 0.17 6.61
N LYS A 250 18.75 -0.99 7.02
CA LYS A 250 19.52 -2.00 7.77
C LYS A 250 20.20 -3.02 6.86
N ASN A 251 19.64 -3.25 5.67
CA ASN A 251 20.14 -4.21 4.70
C ASN A 251 20.06 -3.63 3.30
N CYS A 252 21.04 -3.94 2.46
CA CYS A 252 21.00 -3.70 1.03
C CYS A 252 21.08 -5.05 0.31
N CYS A 253 20.10 -5.34 -0.55
CA CYS A 253 20.08 -6.56 -1.34
C CYS A 253 19.98 -6.22 -2.83
N VAL A 254 20.79 -6.88 -3.63
CA VAL A 254 20.67 -6.90 -5.08
C VAL A 254 20.46 -8.32 -5.53
N SER A 255 19.35 -8.58 -6.22
CA SER A 255 19.00 -9.90 -6.69
C SER A 255 18.40 -9.85 -8.10
N ARG A 256 18.64 -10.87 -8.87
CA ARG A 256 18.03 -11.11 -10.18
C ARG A 256 17.80 -12.61 -10.37
N SER A 257 16.72 -12.95 -11.05
CA SER A 257 16.51 -14.33 -11.51
C SER A 257 17.10 -14.48 -12.89
N PHE A 258 17.76 -15.62 -13.13
CA PHE A 258 18.22 -15.96 -14.48
C PHE A 258 17.04 -16.43 -15.34
N GLY A 259 17.00 -16.03 -16.61
CA GLY A 259 15.97 -16.45 -17.56
C GLY A 259 16.11 -17.93 -17.99
N LYS A 260 17.27 -18.54 -17.75
CA LYS A 260 17.58 -19.95 -18.00
C LYS A 260 18.49 -20.48 -16.88
N THR A 261 18.57 -21.79 -16.73
CA THR A 261 19.51 -22.43 -15.81
C THR A 261 20.95 -22.08 -16.20
N ILE A 262 21.75 -21.60 -15.24
CA ILE A 262 23.17 -21.31 -15.42
C ILE A 262 23.96 -22.56 -15.08
N THR A 263 24.81 -22.99 -16.00
CA THR A 263 25.71 -24.16 -15.86
C THR A 263 27.18 -23.77 -15.97
N ASP A 264 27.49 -22.59 -16.51
CA ASP A 264 28.84 -22.07 -16.63
C ASP A 264 29.24 -21.25 -15.38
N LEU A 265 30.39 -21.54 -14.82
CA LEU A 265 30.93 -20.82 -13.67
C LEU A 265 31.30 -19.37 -13.98
N ASN A 266 31.70 -19.07 -15.20
CA ASN A 266 32.06 -17.72 -15.60
C ASN A 266 30.84 -16.81 -15.70
N ASP A 267 29.72 -17.32 -16.26
CA ASP A 267 28.43 -16.60 -16.27
C ASP A 267 27.98 -16.28 -14.83
N LEU A 268 28.13 -17.23 -13.91
CA LEU A 268 27.79 -17.01 -12.50
C LEU A 268 28.71 -15.96 -11.85
N LYS A 269 30.01 -16.02 -12.08
CA LYS A 269 30.99 -15.04 -11.56
C LYS A 269 30.67 -13.63 -12.07
N GLU A 270 30.40 -13.48 -13.36
CA GLU A 270 30.03 -12.19 -13.95
C GLU A 270 28.76 -11.62 -13.29
N ALA A 271 27.74 -12.43 -13.12
CA ALA A 271 26.52 -12.03 -12.43
C ALA A 271 26.79 -11.56 -10.98
N VAL A 272 27.61 -12.30 -10.23
CA VAL A 272 27.99 -11.94 -8.85
C VAL A 272 28.74 -10.62 -8.82
N VAL A 273 29.73 -10.41 -9.70
CA VAL A 273 30.49 -9.16 -9.79
C VAL A 273 29.56 -7.98 -10.05
N ASN A 274 28.66 -8.10 -11.03
CA ASN A 274 27.70 -7.04 -11.37
C ASN A 274 26.76 -6.71 -10.20
N HIS A 275 26.32 -7.73 -9.44
CA HIS A 275 25.45 -7.54 -8.27
C HIS A 275 26.21 -6.86 -7.13
N CYS A 276 27.47 -7.27 -6.88
CA CYS A 276 28.33 -6.64 -5.88
C CYS A 276 28.62 -5.18 -6.21
N MET A 277 28.94 -4.86 -7.48
CA MET A 277 29.14 -3.49 -7.93
C MET A 277 27.90 -2.63 -7.69
N THR A 278 26.74 -3.10 -8.11
CA THR A 278 25.46 -2.38 -7.90
C THR A 278 25.13 -2.19 -6.42
N ALA A 279 25.38 -3.20 -5.59
CA ALA A 279 25.19 -3.08 -4.14
C ALA A 279 26.14 -2.04 -3.53
N ALA A 280 27.42 -2.08 -3.93
CA ALA A 280 28.44 -1.15 -3.45
C ALA A 280 28.15 0.31 -3.87
N GLU A 281 27.65 0.55 -5.08
CA GLU A 281 27.23 1.87 -5.53
C GLU A 281 26.08 2.43 -4.67
N ARG A 282 25.06 1.62 -4.41
CA ARG A 282 23.92 2.01 -3.55
C ARG A 282 24.38 2.36 -2.13
N ILE A 283 25.25 1.56 -1.55
CA ILE A 283 25.77 1.77 -0.20
C ILE A 283 26.57 3.06 -0.15
N ARG A 284 27.47 3.31 -1.13
CA ARG A 284 28.25 4.55 -1.21
C ARG A 284 27.39 5.79 -1.41
N SER A 285 26.36 5.70 -2.28
CA SER A 285 25.47 6.84 -2.52
C SER A 285 24.64 7.24 -1.29
N GLU A 286 24.41 6.30 -0.37
CA GLU A 286 23.72 6.55 0.90
C GLU A 286 24.68 6.88 2.07
N GLY A 287 26.00 6.94 1.83
CA GLY A 287 27.01 7.19 2.87
C GLY A 287 27.10 6.10 3.93
N LEU A 288 26.70 4.87 3.59
CA LEU A 288 26.66 3.75 4.52
C LEU A 288 27.93 2.92 4.50
N ILE A 289 28.23 2.24 5.61
CA ILE A 289 29.32 1.30 5.79
C ILE A 289 28.74 -0.11 5.93
N VAL A 290 29.34 -1.07 5.21
CA VAL A 290 28.97 -2.50 5.26
C VAL A 290 29.64 -3.16 6.45
N LYS A 291 28.86 -3.85 7.26
CA LYS A 291 29.38 -4.68 8.38
C LYS A 291 29.55 -6.14 7.97
N SER A 292 28.69 -6.67 7.12
CA SER A 292 28.71 -8.07 6.67
C SER A 292 28.17 -8.19 5.26
N VAL A 293 28.71 -9.13 4.48
CA VAL A 293 28.26 -9.49 3.13
C VAL A 293 27.91 -10.98 3.14
N TYR A 294 26.75 -11.33 2.58
CA TYR A 294 26.25 -12.71 2.51
C TYR A 294 25.86 -13.06 1.08
#